data_8b01a72135235e4720fbe76e20908b43
#
_entry.id   8b01a72135235e4720fbe76e20908b43
#
_cell.length_a   1.000
_cell.length_b   1.000
_cell.length_c   1.000
_cell.angle_alpha   90.00
_cell.angle_beta   90.00
_cell.angle_gamma   90.00
#
_symmetry.space_group_name_H-M   'P 1'
#
loop_
_entity.id
_entity.type
_entity.pdbx_description
1 polymer ?
#
loop_
_entity_poly.entity_id
_entity_poly.type
_entity_poly.pdbx_seq_one_letter_code
_entity_poly.pdbx_strand_id
1 'polypeptide(L)'
;MRSETPAPACKLAFVTALAVAGLAGPAWAGPADNLRESLFGQHPAAGRNQSPPVARYVSQEGDVFVLDRSQNRPLLKFQDSPEVWALKPQPAPRGDIIYKNDLGEPVLRATRLGGLTLFTEDRPGGTAAALAGGGPALRLPALGPQQLLERLAQASARATRAARRLIPFEADASPASSALVADAALVTSEAVIRMSKRPGGPALIARFTKVKLVEGHRPSATVQQGVMR
;
A
#
# COMPACT_ATOMS: atom_id res chain seq x y z
N MET A 1 5.40 -14.37 79.94
CA MET A 1 5.69 -13.23 80.85
C MET A 1 5.03 -12.05 80.19
N ARG A 2 3.95 -11.67 80.77
CA ARG A 2 3.54 -10.35 81.35
C ARG A 2 3.52 -9.26 80.31
N SER A 3 2.31 -8.84 79.90
CA SER A 3 1.44 -7.87 80.57
C SER A 3 1.88 -6.47 80.17
N GLU A 4 1.14 -5.48 79.79
CA GLU A 4 -0.19 -5.03 80.24
C GLU A 4 -0.62 -3.86 79.35
N THR A 5 -1.89 -3.80 79.05
CA THR A 5 -2.61 -2.52 78.76
C THR A 5 -2.65 -1.60 80.02
N PRO A 6 -2.91 -0.32 79.92
CA PRO A 6 -4.28 0.14 79.73
C PRO A 6 -4.46 1.50 79.02
N ALA A 7 -5.66 1.75 78.54
CA ALA A 7 -6.30 3.07 78.39
C ALA A 7 -6.60 3.72 79.76
N PRO A 8 -7.15 4.95 79.97
CA PRO A 8 -8.16 5.60 79.16
C PRO A 8 -8.15 7.17 79.18
N ALA A 9 -9.14 7.73 78.41
CA ALA A 9 -9.99 8.89 78.72
C ALA A 9 -9.39 10.31 78.77
N CYS A 10 -9.94 11.28 78.13
CA CYS A 10 -11.07 12.12 78.58
C CYS A 10 -11.33 13.29 77.62
N LYS A 11 -12.56 13.38 77.20
CA LYS A 11 -13.42 14.53 77.02
C LYS A 11 -12.78 15.93 76.99
N LEU A 12 -13.09 16.72 75.93
CA LEU A 12 -13.83 17.99 76.11
C LEU A 12 -14.45 18.47 74.81
N ALA A 13 -15.74 18.71 74.87
CA ALA A 13 -16.56 19.37 73.86
C ALA A 13 -16.23 20.89 73.84
N PHE A 14 -16.13 21.46 72.66
CA PHE A 14 -16.34 22.88 72.44
C PHE A 14 -17.21 23.08 71.24
N VAL A 15 -18.41 23.46 71.48
CA VAL A 15 -19.36 23.99 70.52
C VAL A 15 -19.02 25.44 70.27
N THR A 16 -18.67 25.80 69.07
CA THR A 16 -18.67 27.18 68.62
C THR A 16 -19.43 27.24 67.31
N ALA A 17 -20.62 27.73 67.38
CA ALA A 17 -21.44 28.13 66.23
C ALA A 17 -20.82 29.37 65.61
N LEU A 18 -20.45 29.34 64.37
CA LEU A 18 -20.10 30.53 63.59
C LEU A 18 -20.94 30.55 62.33
N ALA A 19 -21.70 31.64 62.21
CA ALA A 19 -22.55 31.96 61.09
C ALA A 19 -21.75 32.02 59.79
N VAL A 20 -22.16 31.27 58.79
CA VAL A 20 -21.63 31.35 57.43
C VAL A 20 -22.53 32.23 56.60
N ALA A 21 -22.04 33.40 56.29
CA ALA A 21 -22.58 34.27 55.27
C ALA A 21 -22.42 33.60 53.92
N GLY A 22 -23.54 33.47 53.20
CA GLY A 22 -23.55 32.92 51.85
C GLY A 22 -22.75 33.75 50.85
N LEU A 23 -21.79 33.12 50.24
CA LEU A 23 -21.25 33.54 48.96
C LEU A 23 -21.75 32.51 47.94
N ALA A 24 -22.83 32.87 47.28
CA ALA A 24 -23.26 32.19 46.04
C ALA A 24 -22.20 32.48 44.97
N GLY A 25 -21.21 31.61 44.86
CA GLY A 25 -20.32 31.58 43.72
C GLY A 25 -21.14 31.09 42.51
N PRO A 26 -20.92 31.64 41.31
CA PRO A 26 -21.57 31.14 40.12
C PRO A 26 -21.18 29.66 39.93
N ALA A 27 -22.17 28.78 39.92
CA ALA A 27 -21.99 27.41 39.48
C ALA A 27 -21.52 27.47 38.02
N TRP A 28 -20.28 27.23 37.79
CA TRP A 28 -19.80 26.88 36.45
C TRP A 28 -20.36 25.50 36.14
N ALA A 29 -21.51 25.49 35.49
CA ALA A 29 -21.92 24.37 34.72
C ALA A 29 -20.84 24.20 33.63
N GLY A 30 -19.89 23.34 33.86
CA GLY A 30 -19.01 22.84 32.77
C GLY A 30 -19.91 22.27 31.70
N PRO A 31 -19.68 22.60 30.45
CA PRO A 31 -20.55 22.18 29.38
C PRO A 31 -20.65 20.65 29.38
N ALA A 32 -21.89 20.15 29.39
CA ALA A 32 -22.22 18.73 29.29
C ALA A 32 -21.64 18.09 28.00
N ASP A 33 -21.17 18.91 27.09
CA ASP A 33 -20.51 18.52 25.85
C ASP A 33 -19.18 17.77 26.09
N ASN A 34 -18.44 18.09 27.16
CA ASN A 34 -17.17 17.41 27.44
C ASN A 34 -17.33 15.95 27.88
N LEU A 35 -18.46 15.61 28.50
CA LEU A 35 -18.76 14.23 28.88
C LEU A 35 -19.21 13.40 27.67
N ARG A 36 -19.89 14.03 26.73
CA ARG A 36 -20.29 13.38 25.48
C ARG A 36 -19.08 13.14 24.58
N GLU A 37 -18.14 14.08 24.54
CA GLU A 37 -16.89 13.97 23.80
C GLU A 37 -15.94 12.91 24.39
N SER A 38 -15.88 12.79 25.74
CA SER A 38 -15.05 11.79 26.41
C SER A 38 -15.64 10.39 26.41
N LEU A 39 -16.98 10.24 26.36
CA LEU A 39 -17.65 8.93 26.35
C LEU A 39 -17.87 8.38 24.93
N PHE A 40 -18.00 9.25 23.94
CA PHE A 40 -18.23 8.83 22.56
C PHE A 40 -17.05 9.05 21.64
N GLY A 41 -15.90 9.51 22.19
CA GLY A 41 -14.70 9.82 21.46
C GLY A 41 -14.98 10.75 20.27
N GLN A 42 -14.16 11.70 19.97
CA GLN A 42 -14.20 12.35 18.67
C GLN A 42 -14.09 11.23 17.62
N HIS A 43 -15.21 10.84 17.04
CA HIS A 43 -15.18 10.15 15.78
C HIS A 43 -14.63 11.17 14.79
N PRO A 44 -13.37 11.08 14.37
CA PRO A 44 -12.87 11.96 13.33
C PRO A 44 -13.82 11.77 12.17
N ALA A 45 -14.29 12.87 11.62
CA ALA A 45 -15.33 12.94 10.59
C ALA A 45 -15.22 11.74 9.63
N ALA A 46 -16.21 10.87 9.68
CA ALA A 46 -16.32 9.70 8.82
C ALA A 46 -16.37 10.19 7.37
N GLY A 47 -15.25 10.18 6.67
CA GLY A 47 -15.26 10.71 5.33
C GLY A 47 -14.02 10.62 4.50
N ARG A 48 -12.94 10.02 4.94
CA ARG A 48 -11.82 9.73 4.05
C ARG A 48 -11.13 8.45 4.53
N ASN A 49 -10.84 7.54 3.60
CA ASN A 49 -10.08 6.33 3.84
C ASN A 49 -8.91 6.64 4.78
N GLN A 50 -9.05 6.28 6.06
CA GLN A 50 -8.04 6.56 7.09
C GLN A 50 -6.85 5.60 7.02
N SER A 51 -6.78 4.79 5.99
CA SER A 51 -5.58 3.99 5.75
C SER A 51 -4.41 4.90 5.42
N PRO A 52 -3.21 4.66 5.95
CA PRO A 52 -2.01 5.42 5.63
C PRO A 52 -1.83 5.55 4.11
N PRO A 53 -1.22 6.64 3.61
CA PRO A 53 -1.00 6.82 2.18
C PRO A 53 -0.15 5.70 1.58
N VAL A 54 0.75 5.12 2.39
CA VAL A 54 1.51 3.91 2.05
C VAL A 54 1.24 2.86 3.11
N ALA A 55 0.63 1.76 2.71
CA ALA A 55 0.19 0.74 3.64
C ALA A 55 0.43 -0.68 3.10
N ARG A 56 0.73 -1.59 4.02
CA ARG A 56 0.80 -3.02 3.76
C ARG A 56 -0.53 -3.66 4.10
N TYR A 57 -0.96 -4.56 3.24
CA TYR A 57 -2.19 -5.33 3.39
C TYR A 57 -1.91 -6.81 3.27
N VAL A 58 -2.80 -7.61 3.87
CA VAL A 58 -2.81 -9.07 3.76
C VAL A 58 -4.21 -9.49 3.34
N SER A 59 -4.32 -10.28 2.27
CA SER A 59 -5.58 -10.88 1.84
C SER A 59 -5.95 -12.06 2.75
N GLN A 60 -7.21 -12.47 2.72
CA GLN A 60 -7.66 -13.69 3.43
C GLN A 60 -6.95 -14.95 2.93
N GLU A 61 -6.44 -14.95 1.71
CA GLU A 61 -5.70 -16.06 1.11
C GLU A 61 -4.20 -16.00 1.43
N GLY A 62 -3.74 -14.96 2.14
CA GLY A 62 -2.35 -14.80 2.55
C GLY A 62 -1.49 -13.96 1.60
N ASP A 63 -2.06 -13.39 0.51
CA ASP A 63 -1.29 -12.49 -0.34
C ASP A 63 -0.92 -11.22 0.43
N VAL A 64 0.35 -10.91 0.45
CA VAL A 64 0.87 -9.70 1.08
C VAL A 64 1.24 -8.69 0.00
N PHE A 65 0.74 -7.47 0.14
CA PHE A 65 1.04 -6.41 -0.82
C PHE A 65 1.14 -5.04 -0.16
N VAL A 66 1.84 -4.12 -0.82
CA VAL A 66 1.93 -2.71 -0.45
C VAL A 66 1.14 -1.90 -1.47
N LEU A 67 0.25 -1.05 -0.99
CA LEU A 67 -0.45 -0.03 -1.78
C LEU A 67 0.09 1.34 -1.39
N ASP A 68 0.71 2.02 -2.35
CA ASP A 68 1.23 3.39 -2.20
C ASP A 68 0.32 4.36 -2.95
N ARG A 69 -0.37 5.22 -2.19
CA ARG A 69 -1.28 6.27 -2.69
C ARG A 69 -0.70 7.67 -2.50
N SER A 70 0.59 7.77 -2.17
CA SER A 70 1.26 9.05 -1.93
C SER A 70 1.49 9.86 -3.21
N GLN A 71 1.34 9.23 -4.37
CA GLN A 71 1.51 9.83 -5.68
C GLN A 71 0.18 9.95 -6.42
N ASN A 72 0.15 10.79 -7.47
CA ASN A 72 -1.04 10.97 -8.32
C ASN A 72 -1.51 9.66 -8.96
N ARG A 73 -0.59 8.75 -9.21
CA ARG A 73 -0.86 7.40 -9.70
C ARG A 73 -0.50 6.40 -8.60
N PRO A 74 -1.49 5.73 -7.99
CA PRO A 74 -1.24 4.72 -6.98
C PRO A 74 -0.41 3.57 -7.51
N LEU A 75 0.52 3.09 -6.68
CA LEU A 75 1.39 1.97 -6.98
C LEU A 75 1.03 0.77 -6.10
N LEU A 76 1.11 -0.42 -6.66
CA LEU A 76 0.89 -1.69 -5.98
C LEU A 76 2.08 -2.60 -6.20
N LYS A 77 2.54 -3.26 -5.14
CA LYS A 77 3.57 -4.30 -5.22
C LYS A 77 3.20 -5.47 -4.33
N PHE A 78 3.14 -6.67 -4.90
CA PHE A 78 3.05 -7.91 -4.15
C PHE A 78 4.41 -8.28 -3.55
N GLN A 79 4.41 -8.91 -2.39
CA GLN A 79 5.64 -9.28 -1.69
C GLN A 79 6.44 -10.33 -2.46
N ASP A 80 5.78 -11.26 -3.10
CA ASP A 80 6.33 -12.36 -3.89
C ASP A 80 6.64 -12.00 -5.35
N SER A 81 6.25 -10.79 -5.78
CA SER A 81 6.52 -10.27 -7.13
C SER A 81 7.52 -9.11 -7.09
N PRO A 82 8.49 -9.08 -7.99
CA PRO A 82 9.37 -7.94 -8.14
C PRO A 82 8.72 -6.77 -8.89
N GLU A 83 7.56 -6.99 -9.50
CA GLU A 83 6.86 -6.02 -10.34
C GLU A 83 6.12 -4.98 -9.50
N VAL A 84 6.21 -3.72 -9.90
CA VAL A 84 5.41 -2.62 -9.36
C VAL A 84 4.34 -2.23 -10.37
N TRP A 85 3.09 -2.33 -9.97
CA TRP A 85 1.95 -2.02 -10.83
C TRP A 85 1.50 -0.59 -10.60
N ALA A 86 1.37 0.18 -11.67
CA ALA A 86 0.80 1.50 -11.64
C ALA A 86 -0.71 1.41 -11.89
N LEU A 87 -1.50 1.83 -10.90
CA LEU A 87 -2.95 1.66 -10.92
C LEU A 87 -3.67 2.93 -11.37
N LYS A 88 -4.82 2.76 -12.02
CA LYS A 88 -5.74 3.83 -12.41
C LYS A 88 -6.94 3.81 -11.47
N PRO A 89 -7.11 4.81 -10.58
CA PRO A 89 -8.29 4.89 -9.74
C PRO A 89 -9.51 5.29 -10.58
N GLN A 90 -10.60 4.57 -10.43
CA GLN A 90 -11.88 4.84 -11.06
C GLN A 90 -12.97 4.91 -9.98
N PRO A 91 -13.73 6.03 -9.91
CA PRO A 91 -14.89 6.11 -9.01
C PRO A 91 -15.92 5.01 -9.33
N ALA A 92 -16.50 4.46 -8.28
CA ALA A 92 -17.54 3.43 -8.37
C ALA A 92 -18.78 3.84 -7.52
N PRO A 93 -19.95 3.19 -7.70
CA PRO A 93 -21.14 3.46 -6.92
C PRO A 93 -20.88 3.41 -5.41
N ARG A 94 -21.66 4.15 -4.64
CA ARG A 94 -21.58 4.26 -3.16
C ARG A 94 -20.31 4.94 -2.63
N GLY A 95 -19.52 5.61 -3.50
CA GLY A 95 -18.27 6.27 -3.13
C GLY A 95 -17.11 5.32 -2.98
N ASP A 96 -17.19 4.13 -3.54
CA ASP A 96 -16.08 3.20 -3.67
C ASP A 96 -15.11 3.65 -4.76
N ILE A 97 -13.89 3.12 -4.73
CA ILE A 97 -12.87 3.34 -5.75
C ILE A 97 -12.40 1.97 -6.24
N ILE A 98 -12.45 1.76 -7.54
CA ILE A 98 -11.85 0.60 -8.18
C ILE A 98 -10.50 1.01 -8.78
N TYR A 99 -9.46 0.31 -8.40
CA TYR A 99 -8.12 0.47 -8.97
C TYR A 99 -7.93 -0.56 -10.06
N LYS A 100 -7.61 -0.09 -11.26
CA LYS A 100 -7.40 -0.92 -12.43
C LYS A 100 -5.93 -0.93 -12.85
N ASN A 101 -5.47 -2.05 -13.41
CA ASN A 101 -4.16 -2.14 -14.05
C ASN A 101 -4.15 -1.45 -15.43
N ASP A 102 -3.03 -1.53 -16.14
CA ASP A 102 -2.90 -0.94 -17.48
C ASP A 102 -3.73 -1.64 -18.55
N LEU A 103 -4.14 -2.89 -18.31
CA LEU A 103 -5.06 -3.64 -19.17
C LEU A 103 -6.53 -3.26 -18.94
N GLY A 104 -6.82 -2.45 -17.92
CA GLY A 104 -8.17 -2.05 -17.54
C GLY A 104 -8.89 -3.07 -16.64
N GLU A 105 -8.19 -4.08 -16.16
CA GLU A 105 -8.74 -5.10 -15.26
C GLU A 105 -8.77 -4.57 -13.82
N PRO A 106 -9.82 -4.86 -13.04
CA PRO A 106 -9.89 -4.49 -11.64
C PRO A 106 -8.85 -5.30 -10.84
N VAL A 107 -8.05 -4.59 -10.02
CA VAL A 107 -7.05 -5.19 -9.13
C VAL A 107 -7.45 -5.02 -7.67
N LEU A 108 -7.95 -3.83 -7.32
CA LEU A 108 -8.42 -3.53 -5.97
C LEU A 108 -9.74 -2.77 -6.01
N ARG A 109 -10.57 -2.99 -5.00
CA ARG A 109 -11.71 -2.13 -4.67
C ARG A 109 -11.58 -1.63 -3.25
N ALA A 110 -11.51 -0.32 -3.09
CA ALA A 110 -11.56 0.32 -1.80
C ALA A 110 -12.98 0.84 -1.54
N THR A 111 -13.59 0.46 -0.44
CA THR A 111 -14.90 0.97 -0.04
C THR A 111 -14.75 2.29 0.72
N ARG A 112 -15.81 3.09 0.73
CA ARG A 112 -15.85 4.34 1.51
C ARG A 112 -15.62 4.12 3.01
N LEU A 113 -15.96 2.93 3.53
CA LEU A 113 -15.79 2.57 4.94
C LEU A 113 -14.39 2.03 5.28
N GLY A 114 -13.47 2.02 4.31
CA GLY A 114 -12.08 1.58 4.53
C GLY A 114 -11.83 0.10 4.24
N GLY A 115 -12.84 -0.67 3.82
CA GLY A 115 -12.65 -2.06 3.38
C GLY A 115 -11.88 -2.11 2.06
N LEU A 116 -11.02 -3.11 1.91
CA LEU A 116 -10.27 -3.35 0.69
C LEU A 116 -10.54 -4.77 0.19
N THR A 117 -10.78 -4.91 -1.11
CA THR A 117 -10.94 -6.20 -1.80
C THR A 117 -9.85 -6.32 -2.86
N LEU A 118 -9.12 -7.42 -2.86
CA LEU A 118 -8.12 -7.77 -3.86
C LEU A 118 -8.74 -8.71 -4.91
N PHE A 119 -8.50 -8.43 -6.19
CA PHE A 119 -8.87 -9.29 -7.30
C PHE A 119 -7.60 -9.87 -7.93
N THR A 120 -7.55 -11.18 -8.11
CA THR A 120 -6.46 -11.89 -8.77
C THR A 120 -7.01 -12.77 -9.90
N GLU A 121 -6.14 -13.29 -10.78
CA GLU A 121 -6.55 -14.23 -11.82
C GLU A 121 -7.25 -15.45 -11.23
N ASP A 122 -6.76 -15.95 -10.08
CA ASP A 122 -7.31 -17.11 -9.39
C ASP A 122 -8.60 -16.80 -8.61
N ARG A 123 -8.85 -15.53 -8.31
CA ARG A 123 -9.98 -15.04 -7.51
C ARG A 123 -10.65 -13.83 -8.16
N PRO A 124 -11.33 -14.00 -9.30
CA PRO A 124 -12.00 -12.90 -10.00
C PRO A 124 -13.17 -12.30 -9.21
N GLY A 125 -13.75 -13.04 -8.25
CA GLY A 125 -14.76 -12.54 -7.31
C GLY A 125 -14.20 -11.62 -6.23
N GLY A 126 -12.89 -11.60 -6.05
CA GLY A 126 -12.18 -10.82 -5.05
C GLY A 126 -12.14 -11.45 -3.66
N THR A 127 -11.10 -11.13 -2.92
CA THR A 127 -10.83 -11.53 -1.54
C THR A 127 -10.70 -10.31 -0.66
N ALA A 128 -11.24 -10.33 0.55
CA ALA A 128 -11.06 -9.23 1.50
C ALA A 128 -9.59 -9.12 1.91
N ALA A 129 -9.09 -7.90 2.02
CA ALA A 129 -7.74 -7.62 2.48
C ALA A 129 -7.77 -6.68 3.69
N ALA A 130 -7.02 -7.02 4.72
CA ALA A 130 -6.89 -6.28 5.95
C ALA A 130 -5.60 -5.45 5.97
N LEU A 131 -5.67 -4.28 6.61
CA LEU A 131 -4.50 -3.45 6.87
C LEU A 131 -3.58 -4.17 7.85
N ALA A 132 -2.33 -4.44 7.44
CA ALA A 132 -1.31 -5.08 8.27
C ALA A 132 -0.32 -4.07 8.88
N GLY A 133 -0.38 -2.80 8.46
CA GLY A 133 0.47 -1.74 8.98
C GLY A 133 0.99 -0.79 7.91
N GLY A 134 1.96 0.05 8.25
CA GLY A 134 2.65 0.91 7.29
C GLY A 134 3.50 0.10 6.32
N GLY A 135 3.71 0.63 5.12
CA GLY A 135 4.57 0.04 4.09
C GLY A 135 5.69 0.98 3.65
N PRO A 136 6.72 0.48 2.98
CA PRO A 136 7.72 1.32 2.34
C PRO A 136 7.12 2.01 1.11
N ALA A 137 7.49 3.28 0.90
CA ALA A 137 7.09 3.99 -0.32
C ALA A 137 7.62 3.28 -1.56
N LEU A 138 6.76 3.06 -2.55
CA LEU A 138 7.10 2.38 -3.80
C LEU A 138 7.67 3.40 -4.80
N ARG A 139 8.84 3.95 -4.47
CA ARG A 139 9.57 4.84 -5.38
C ARG A 139 10.66 4.06 -6.09
N LEU A 140 10.81 4.31 -7.38
CA LEU A 140 11.96 3.79 -8.11
C LEU A 140 13.21 4.52 -7.60
N PRO A 141 14.21 3.81 -7.02
CA PRO A 141 15.46 4.44 -6.60
C PRO A 141 16.25 4.88 -7.85
N ALA A 142 16.97 6.00 -7.75
CA ALA A 142 17.92 6.38 -8.79
C ALA A 142 18.97 5.26 -8.94
N LEU A 143 19.21 4.82 -10.17
CA LEU A 143 20.16 3.76 -10.47
C LEU A 143 21.39 4.30 -11.19
N GLY A 144 22.57 3.89 -10.72
CA GLY A 144 23.82 4.11 -11.46
C GLY A 144 23.91 3.20 -12.69
N PRO A 145 24.84 3.49 -13.62
CA PRO A 145 25.00 2.71 -14.87
C PRO A 145 25.26 1.22 -14.63
N GLN A 146 26.07 0.87 -13.65
CA GLN A 146 26.36 -0.52 -13.31
C GLN A 146 25.12 -1.25 -12.80
N GLN A 147 24.36 -0.61 -11.91
CA GLN A 147 23.10 -1.17 -11.39
C GLN A 147 22.06 -1.36 -12.51
N LEU A 148 21.99 -0.44 -13.47
CA LEU A 148 21.13 -0.60 -14.64
C LEU A 148 21.56 -1.83 -15.46
N LEU A 149 22.85 -1.99 -15.75
CA LEU A 149 23.37 -3.16 -16.48
C LEU A 149 23.05 -4.47 -15.75
N GLU A 150 23.21 -4.52 -14.44
CA GLU A 150 22.84 -5.69 -13.62
C GLU A 150 21.33 -6.01 -13.73
N ARG A 151 20.45 -5.00 -13.70
CA ARG A 151 19.01 -5.18 -13.87
C ARG A 151 18.66 -5.70 -15.27
N LEU A 152 19.28 -5.16 -16.31
CA LEU A 152 19.10 -5.64 -17.69
C LEU A 152 19.58 -7.09 -17.85
N ALA A 153 20.72 -7.45 -17.26
CA ALA A 153 21.22 -8.80 -17.26
C ALA A 153 20.29 -9.78 -16.53
N GLN A 154 19.74 -9.39 -15.39
CA GLN A 154 18.75 -10.17 -14.65
C GLN A 154 17.47 -10.38 -15.50
N ALA A 155 16.94 -9.32 -16.11
CA ALA A 155 15.76 -9.41 -16.98
C ALA A 155 16.02 -10.32 -18.19
N SER A 156 17.19 -10.18 -18.84
CA SER A 156 17.62 -11.04 -19.93
C SER A 156 17.69 -12.52 -19.51
N ALA A 157 18.31 -12.82 -18.38
CA ALA A 157 18.42 -14.20 -17.88
C ALA A 157 17.07 -14.82 -17.57
N ARG A 158 16.10 -14.05 -17.04
CA ARG A 158 14.74 -14.50 -16.76
C ARG A 158 13.96 -14.78 -18.05
N ALA A 159 13.97 -13.85 -19.00
CA ALA A 159 13.33 -13.99 -20.29
C ALA A 159 13.93 -15.17 -21.11
N THR A 160 15.25 -15.30 -21.11
CA THR A 160 15.99 -16.39 -21.76
C THR A 160 15.59 -17.76 -21.23
N ARG A 161 15.48 -17.91 -19.91
CA ARG A 161 15.00 -19.17 -19.28
C ARG A 161 13.57 -19.50 -19.69
N ALA A 162 12.67 -18.52 -19.65
CA ALA A 162 11.27 -18.72 -19.98
C ALA A 162 11.08 -19.04 -21.47
N ALA A 163 11.79 -18.37 -22.35
CA ALA A 163 11.76 -18.56 -23.80
C ALA A 163 12.56 -19.80 -24.29
N ARG A 164 13.40 -20.39 -23.43
CA ARG A 164 14.36 -21.47 -23.77
C ARG A 164 15.30 -21.09 -24.93
N ARG A 165 15.59 -19.82 -25.10
CA ARG A 165 16.52 -19.26 -26.08
C ARG A 165 17.00 -17.89 -25.62
N LEU A 166 18.18 -17.48 -26.09
CA LEU A 166 18.76 -16.19 -25.73
C LEU A 166 17.84 -15.03 -26.16
N ILE A 167 17.53 -14.15 -25.20
CA ILE A 167 16.82 -12.88 -25.41
C ILE A 167 17.60 -11.80 -24.67
N PRO A 168 18.58 -11.14 -25.29
CA PRO A 168 19.31 -10.05 -24.68
C PRO A 168 18.42 -8.82 -24.50
N PHE A 169 18.65 -8.10 -23.40
CA PHE A 169 18.04 -6.83 -23.10
C PHE A 169 19.09 -5.71 -23.26
N GLU A 170 18.79 -4.76 -24.09
CA GLU A 170 19.59 -3.56 -24.33
C GLU A 170 18.80 -2.33 -23.89
N ALA A 171 19.46 -1.28 -23.46
CA ALA A 171 18.80 -0.03 -23.11
C ALA A 171 19.57 1.17 -23.65
N ASP A 172 18.81 2.17 -24.08
CA ASP A 172 19.29 3.50 -24.39
C ASP A 172 18.60 4.44 -23.37
N ALA A 173 19.34 4.79 -22.31
CA ALA A 173 18.79 5.46 -21.13
C ALA A 173 19.73 6.55 -20.64
N SER A 174 19.13 7.70 -20.28
CA SER A 174 19.81 8.75 -19.51
C SER A 174 19.90 8.38 -18.02
N PRO A 175 20.77 9.05 -17.25
CA PRO A 175 20.78 8.87 -15.79
C PRO A 175 19.41 9.13 -15.13
N ALA A 176 18.62 10.05 -15.68
CA ALA A 176 17.29 10.39 -15.16
C ALA A 176 16.24 9.31 -15.42
N SER A 177 16.38 8.54 -16.51
CA SER A 177 15.44 7.47 -16.89
C SER A 177 15.90 6.08 -16.44
N SER A 178 17.10 5.93 -15.92
CA SER A 178 17.73 4.63 -15.60
C SER A 178 16.85 3.74 -14.72
N ALA A 179 16.23 4.30 -13.70
CA ALA A 179 15.32 3.57 -12.82
C ALA A 179 14.05 3.10 -13.55
N LEU A 180 13.46 3.95 -14.40
CA LEU A 180 12.29 3.62 -15.19
C LEU A 180 12.59 2.53 -16.24
N VAL A 181 13.74 2.62 -16.88
CA VAL A 181 14.21 1.62 -17.86
C VAL A 181 14.47 0.27 -17.19
N ALA A 182 15.05 0.26 -15.99
CA ALA A 182 15.23 -0.97 -15.21
C ALA A 182 13.90 -1.60 -14.81
N ASP A 183 12.91 -0.81 -14.43
CA ASP A 183 11.57 -1.29 -14.13
C ASP A 183 10.89 -1.84 -15.40
N ALA A 184 10.98 -1.14 -16.52
CA ALA A 184 10.48 -1.60 -17.81
C ALA A 184 11.12 -2.93 -18.24
N ALA A 185 12.42 -3.12 -17.99
CA ALA A 185 13.10 -4.40 -18.26
C ALA A 185 12.50 -5.53 -17.42
N LEU A 186 12.25 -5.25 -16.14
CA LEU A 186 11.65 -6.21 -15.23
C LEU A 186 10.24 -6.61 -15.69
N VAL A 187 9.37 -5.63 -15.94
CA VAL A 187 8.00 -5.83 -16.43
C VAL A 187 7.99 -6.61 -17.75
N THR A 188 8.89 -6.27 -18.68
CA THR A 188 9.02 -6.99 -19.96
C THR A 188 9.44 -8.44 -19.73
N SER A 189 10.37 -8.71 -18.83
CA SER A 189 10.76 -10.09 -18.50
C SER A 189 9.62 -10.91 -17.90
N GLU A 190 8.78 -10.31 -17.05
CA GLU A 190 7.58 -10.95 -16.52
C GLU A 190 6.55 -11.21 -17.62
N ALA A 191 6.35 -10.28 -18.54
CA ALA A 191 5.47 -10.48 -19.69
C ALA A 191 5.92 -11.70 -20.54
N VAL A 192 7.21 -11.85 -20.79
CA VAL A 192 7.77 -13.02 -21.49
C VAL A 192 7.50 -14.32 -20.72
N ILE A 193 7.69 -14.31 -19.38
CA ILE A 193 7.40 -15.46 -18.52
C ILE A 193 5.91 -15.84 -18.59
N ARG A 194 5.01 -14.86 -18.49
CA ARG A 194 3.55 -15.11 -18.60
C ARG A 194 3.18 -15.62 -19.97
N MET A 195 3.70 -15.01 -21.05
CA MET A 195 3.47 -15.48 -22.40
C MET A 195 3.95 -16.92 -22.62
N SER A 196 5.11 -17.30 -22.07
CA SER A 196 5.63 -18.65 -22.24
C SER A 196 4.72 -19.76 -21.68
N LYS A 197 3.86 -19.42 -20.73
CA LYS A 197 2.91 -20.33 -20.09
C LYS A 197 1.56 -20.40 -20.79
N ARG A 198 1.24 -19.47 -21.71
CA ARG A 198 -0.05 -19.41 -22.41
C ARG A 198 -0.03 -20.21 -23.72
N PRO A 199 -1.15 -20.80 -24.14
CA PRO A 199 -1.29 -21.39 -25.47
C PRO A 199 -0.97 -20.37 -26.56
N GLY A 200 -0.12 -20.73 -27.55
CA GLY A 200 0.34 -19.82 -28.59
C GLY A 200 1.41 -18.80 -28.16
N GLY A 201 1.68 -18.65 -26.88
CA GLY A 201 2.67 -17.71 -26.35
C GLY A 201 4.08 -17.93 -26.89
N PRO A 202 4.62 -19.15 -26.97
CA PRO A 202 5.92 -19.40 -27.54
C PRO A 202 6.07 -18.92 -29.00
N ALA A 203 5.00 -19.01 -29.81
CA ALA A 203 4.99 -18.49 -31.17
C ALA A 203 5.07 -16.98 -31.25
N LEU A 204 4.43 -16.27 -30.29
CA LEU A 204 4.55 -14.81 -30.14
C LEU A 204 5.95 -14.40 -29.71
N ILE A 205 6.53 -15.10 -28.72
CA ILE A 205 7.89 -14.86 -28.27
C ILE A 205 8.88 -15.09 -29.41
N ALA A 206 8.68 -16.09 -30.28
CA ALA A 206 9.54 -16.38 -31.42
C ALA A 206 9.67 -15.23 -32.43
N ARG A 207 8.76 -14.26 -32.42
CA ARG A 207 8.76 -13.11 -33.33
C ARG A 207 9.88 -12.08 -33.05
N PHE A 208 10.49 -12.11 -31.87
CA PHE A 208 11.58 -11.19 -31.55
C PHE A 208 12.76 -11.95 -30.95
N THR A 209 13.97 -11.50 -31.25
CA THR A 209 15.23 -12.10 -30.81
C THR A 209 15.94 -11.28 -29.71
N LYS A 210 15.55 -10.02 -29.56
CA LYS A 210 16.07 -9.13 -28.52
C LYS A 210 15.04 -8.09 -28.11
N VAL A 211 15.24 -7.53 -26.92
CA VAL A 211 14.50 -6.40 -26.39
C VAL A 211 15.42 -5.18 -26.33
N LYS A 212 14.97 -4.06 -26.90
CA LYS A 212 15.66 -2.77 -26.78
C LYS A 212 14.72 -1.76 -26.11
N LEU A 213 15.07 -1.32 -24.90
CA LEU A 213 14.37 -0.31 -24.16
C LEU A 213 14.89 1.08 -24.56
N VAL A 214 14.00 1.96 -24.91
CA VAL A 214 14.33 3.32 -25.34
C VAL A 214 13.42 4.33 -24.62
N GLU A 215 13.93 5.53 -24.39
CA GLU A 215 13.11 6.61 -23.86
C GLU A 215 12.03 7.01 -24.87
N GLY A 216 10.81 7.27 -24.34
CA GLY A 216 9.68 7.70 -25.15
C GLY A 216 8.70 8.54 -24.35
N HIS A 217 7.91 9.35 -25.05
CA HIS A 217 6.90 10.21 -24.42
C HIS A 217 5.68 9.43 -23.90
N ARG A 218 5.44 8.23 -24.41
CA ARG A 218 4.33 7.36 -24.04
C ARG A 218 4.79 5.91 -23.98
N PRO A 219 4.29 5.13 -23.01
CA PRO A 219 4.56 3.69 -22.98
C PRO A 219 4.02 3.04 -24.26
N SER A 220 4.85 2.29 -24.93
CA SER A 220 4.48 1.52 -26.13
C SER A 220 5.37 0.30 -26.25
N ALA A 221 4.88 -0.71 -26.93
CA ALA A 221 5.66 -1.88 -27.29
C ALA A 221 5.39 -2.25 -28.75
N THR A 222 6.43 -2.36 -29.54
CA THR A 222 6.37 -2.75 -30.95
C THR A 222 7.41 -3.82 -31.24
N VAL A 223 7.10 -4.68 -32.22
CA VAL A 223 8.07 -5.67 -32.72
C VAL A 223 8.33 -5.40 -34.18
N GLN A 224 9.55 -5.02 -34.50
CA GLN A 224 10.00 -4.74 -35.85
C GLN A 224 11.34 -5.44 -36.11
N GLN A 225 11.48 -6.13 -37.23
CA GLN A 225 12.71 -6.81 -37.63
C GLN A 225 13.34 -7.71 -36.53
N GLY A 226 12.49 -8.38 -35.76
CA GLY A 226 12.96 -9.22 -34.66
C GLY A 226 13.43 -8.48 -33.41
N VAL A 227 13.21 -7.16 -33.32
CA VAL A 227 13.51 -6.35 -32.14
C VAL A 227 12.21 -5.90 -31.51
N MET A 228 12.00 -6.21 -30.23
CA MET A 228 10.96 -5.63 -29.41
C MET A 228 11.48 -4.29 -28.86
N ARG A 229 10.75 -3.21 -29.08
CA ARG A 229 11.02 -1.88 -28.52
C ARG A 229 9.85 -1.43 -27.69
#